data_2899651a0cb8ed101a241df474d734e0
#
_entry.id   2899651a0cb8ed101a241df474d734e0
#
_cell.length_a   1.000
_cell.length_b   1.000
_cell.length_c   1.000
_cell.angle_alpha   90.00
_cell.angle_beta   90.00
_cell.angle_gamma   90.00
#
_symmetry.space_group_name_H-M   'P 1'
#
loop_
_entity.id
_entity.type
_entity.pdbx_description
1 polymer ?
#
loop_
_entity_poly.entity_id
_entity_poly.type
_entity_poly.pdbx_seq_one_letter_code
_entity_poly.pdbx_strand_id
1 'polypeptide(L)'
;MTGAPADGSKQPATVKAQKRRAEVKDVPEASGANDSNVRQEAQRPAKIRKTDEGEEDSRTRRARLVRVAQETKSIIPTILTVTPDAPPDGDKYSLDKLPRLDQKNCPNVRTLVKVVEGDTFNTAINLANAAQFLDHEDTEPVCVLNMANADHIGGGWEHGAMAQEEELCFRSSLSFTLKKQFYPIGSLSAIYSPTVVVFREDTRRRHRWMDLGKPEWLPVVGVVSIAAEVAPAVVIDDSKKYRYANAEDRDLIKGKMRLVLRIAATHGHRRLVLGALGCGAFMNPKHDVADCWLEVMKEKEFKGWFEAIVFGIVDPGHRTGNLSIFRECLDGVKL
;
A
#
# COMPACT_ATOMS: atom_id res chain seq x y z
N MET A 1 5.63 -43.49 -36.50
CA MET A 1 4.34 -42.79 -36.26
C MET A 1 4.49 -42.03 -34.97
N THR A 2 4.63 -40.81 -35.15
CA THR A 2 5.11 -39.75 -34.25
C THR A 2 3.92 -39.04 -33.63
N GLY A 3 3.85 -38.97 -32.32
CA GLY A 3 2.89 -38.15 -31.60
C GLY A 3 3.64 -37.13 -30.74
N ALA A 4 3.63 -35.86 -31.14
CA ALA A 4 4.13 -34.74 -30.37
C ALA A 4 3.12 -34.35 -29.28
N PRO A 5 3.56 -33.89 -28.09
CA PRO A 5 2.67 -33.33 -27.09
C PRO A 5 2.40 -31.84 -27.38
N ALA A 6 1.16 -31.44 -27.17
CA ALA A 6 0.69 -30.08 -27.37
C ALA A 6 1.18 -29.17 -26.22
N ASP A 7 1.78 -28.07 -26.61
CA ASP A 7 2.14 -26.92 -25.78
C ASP A 7 0.88 -26.14 -25.42
N GLY A 8 0.57 -26.08 -24.12
CA GLY A 8 -0.55 -25.35 -23.55
C GLY A 8 -0.10 -24.09 -22.84
N SER A 9 0.37 -23.08 -23.57
CA SER A 9 0.62 -21.75 -23.01
C SER A 9 -0.71 -21.06 -22.67
N LYS A 10 -1.05 -21.06 -21.39
CA LYS A 10 -2.14 -20.21 -20.86
C LYS A 10 -1.66 -18.78 -20.75
N GLN A 11 -2.17 -17.92 -21.62
CA GLN A 11 -2.08 -16.47 -21.49
C GLN A 11 -2.89 -16.00 -20.26
N PRO A 12 -2.44 -14.97 -19.52
CA PRO A 12 -3.21 -14.40 -18.43
C PRO A 12 -4.48 -13.72 -18.99
N ALA A 13 -5.60 -13.99 -18.34
CA ALA A 13 -6.89 -13.41 -18.69
C ALA A 13 -6.89 -11.90 -18.38
N THR A 14 -7.02 -11.09 -19.41
CA THR A 14 -7.23 -9.65 -19.32
C THR A 14 -8.66 -9.37 -18.87
N VAL A 15 -8.83 -8.84 -17.67
CA VAL A 15 -10.12 -8.39 -17.15
C VAL A 15 -10.48 -7.05 -17.81
N LYS A 16 -11.47 -7.05 -18.69
CA LYS A 16 -12.01 -5.84 -19.32
C LYS A 16 -13.00 -5.16 -18.37
N ALA A 17 -12.64 -4.00 -17.83
CA ALA A 17 -13.56 -3.12 -17.13
C ALA A 17 -14.55 -2.48 -18.12
N GLN A 18 -15.86 -2.73 -17.95
CA GLN A 18 -16.91 -2.11 -18.75
C GLN A 18 -17.19 -0.68 -18.25
N LYS A 19 -16.99 0.29 -19.12
CA LYS A 19 -17.42 1.69 -18.96
C LYS A 19 -18.96 1.75 -18.95
N ARG A 20 -19.56 2.22 -17.86
CA ARG A 20 -20.93 2.76 -17.87
C ARG A 20 -20.86 4.28 -17.82
N ARG A 21 -21.28 4.92 -18.91
CA ARG A 21 -21.55 6.37 -18.98
C ARG A 21 -22.81 6.68 -18.16
N ALA A 22 -22.71 7.59 -17.21
CA ALA A 22 -23.89 8.21 -16.60
C ALA A 22 -24.39 9.32 -17.52
N GLU A 23 -25.64 9.22 -17.98
CA GLU A 23 -26.35 10.28 -18.69
C GLU A 23 -26.77 11.37 -17.71
N VAL A 24 -26.34 12.59 -18.01
CA VAL A 24 -26.81 13.81 -17.34
C VAL A 24 -28.17 14.15 -17.93
N LYS A 25 -29.21 14.16 -17.12
CA LYS A 25 -30.54 14.69 -17.49
C LYS A 25 -30.62 16.15 -17.13
N ASP A 26 -31.00 16.94 -18.11
CA ASP A 26 -31.29 18.36 -18.04
C ASP A 26 -32.36 18.70 -17.00
N VAL A 27 -32.13 19.77 -16.23
CA VAL A 27 -33.11 20.41 -15.33
C VAL A 27 -33.59 21.69 -16.03
N PRO A 28 -34.91 21.94 -16.14
CA PRO A 28 -35.42 23.12 -16.79
C PRO A 28 -35.35 24.38 -15.90
N GLU A 29 -35.02 25.52 -16.52
CA GLU A 29 -35.10 26.85 -15.96
C GLU A 29 -36.54 27.22 -15.63
N ALA A 30 -36.75 27.83 -14.46
CA ALA A 30 -38.00 28.54 -14.14
C ALA A 30 -37.65 29.97 -13.68
N SER A 31 -38.26 30.89 -14.41
CA SER A 31 -38.18 32.33 -14.25
C SER A 31 -39.08 32.86 -13.14
N GLY A 32 -38.56 33.86 -12.42
CA GLY A 32 -39.32 35.09 -12.14
C GLY A 32 -40.03 35.28 -10.79
N ALA A 33 -39.65 36.35 -10.18
CA ALA A 33 -40.43 37.35 -9.42
C ALA A 33 -40.33 37.42 -7.89
N ASN A 34 -39.62 38.46 -7.49
CA ASN A 34 -39.87 39.45 -6.40
C ASN A 34 -40.70 39.06 -5.14
N ASP A 35 -40.14 39.26 -4.03
CA ASP A 35 -40.32 40.36 -3.06
C ASP A 35 -40.36 39.92 -1.57
N SER A 36 -39.88 40.83 -0.75
CA SER A 36 -40.11 40.99 0.70
C SER A 36 -39.17 40.27 1.71
N ASN A 37 -38.33 41.16 2.25
CA ASN A 37 -37.71 41.16 3.59
C ASN A 37 -38.33 40.27 4.65
N VAL A 38 -37.56 39.23 5.04
CA VAL A 38 -37.59 38.68 6.40
C VAL A 38 -36.15 38.48 6.85
N ARG A 39 -35.73 39.24 7.86
CA ARG A 39 -34.47 39.03 8.58
C ARG A 39 -34.52 37.67 9.26
N GLN A 40 -33.82 36.70 8.72
CA GLN A 40 -33.48 35.46 9.44
C GLN A 40 -32.11 35.63 10.08
N GLU A 41 -32.11 35.56 11.39
CA GLU A 41 -30.90 35.40 12.22
C GLU A 41 -30.09 34.22 11.72
N ALA A 42 -28.87 34.48 11.28
CA ALA A 42 -27.90 33.44 10.96
C ALA A 42 -27.59 32.64 12.22
N GLN A 43 -28.13 31.44 12.34
CA GLN A 43 -27.71 30.46 13.33
C GLN A 43 -26.25 30.13 13.06
N ARG A 44 -25.37 30.53 13.99
CA ARG A 44 -23.97 30.12 14.02
C ARG A 44 -23.93 28.58 14.05
N PRO A 45 -23.10 27.93 13.20
CA PRO A 45 -22.94 26.49 13.29
C PRO A 45 -22.48 26.12 14.70
N ALA A 46 -23.17 25.17 15.31
CA ALA A 46 -22.83 24.65 16.61
C ALA A 46 -21.38 24.20 16.60
N LYS A 47 -20.57 24.74 17.51
CA LYS A 47 -19.21 24.25 17.77
C LYS A 47 -19.33 22.75 18.05
N ILE A 48 -18.82 21.93 17.14
CA ILE A 48 -18.59 20.52 17.39
C ILE A 48 -17.72 20.47 18.64
N ARG A 49 -18.29 20.06 19.75
CA ARG A 49 -17.56 19.73 20.97
C ARG A 49 -16.53 18.68 20.55
N LYS A 50 -15.23 19.00 20.64
CA LYS A 50 -14.18 17.99 20.73
C LYS A 50 -14.58 17.13 21.92
N THR A 51 -15.05 15.92 21.67
CA THR A 51 -15.16 14.92 22.72
C THR A 51 -13.74 14.70 23.19
N ASP A 52 -13.50 14.88 24.50
CA ASP A 52 -12.35 14.39 25.26
C ASP A 52 -12.37 12.86 25.14
N GLU A 53 -11.89 12.32 24.02
CA GLU A 53 -11.53 10.93 23.90
C GLU A 53 -10.20 10.81 24.64
N GLY A 54 -10.26 10.47 25.91
CA GLY A 54 -9.10 10.09 26.72
C GLY A 54 -8.30 9.04 25.94
N GLU A 55 -6.98 9.19 25.87
CA GLU A 55 -6.09 8.25 25.18
C GLU A 55 -6.43 6.83 25.65
N GLU A 56 -6.90 5.96 24.73
CA GLU A 56 -7.22 4.56 24.97
C GLU A 56 -5.96 3.87 25.52
N ASP A 57 -6.04 3.29 26.73
CA ASP A 57 -4.91 2.58 27.29
C ASP A 57 -4.48 1.38 26.42
N SER A 58 -3.22 0.98 26.55
CA SER A 58 -2.62 -0.05 25.68
C SER A 58 -3.31 -1.41 25.77
N ARG A 59 -3.86 -1.77 26.95
CA ARG A 59 -4.54 -3.05 27.19
C ARG A 59 -5.92 -3.05 26.50
N THR A 60 -6.68 -1.99 26.67
CA THR A 60 -8.00 -1.80 26.05
C THR A 60 -7.87 -1.78 24.53
N ARG A 61 -6.89 -1.04 23.98
CA ARG A 61 -6.59 -1.02 22.55
C ARG A 61 -6.25 -2.41 22.03
N ARG A 62 -5.37 -3.15 22.71
CA ARG A 62 -5.01 -4.51 22.30
C ARG A 62 -6.22 -5.44 22.27
N ALA A 63 -7.08 -5.41 23.29
CA ALA A 63 -8.28 -6.21 23.34
C ALA A 63 -9.27 -5.86 22.21
N ARG A 64 -9.38 -4.58 21.87
CA ARG A 64 -10.19 -4.13 20.72
C ARG A 64 -9.62 -4.66 19.40
N LEU A 65 -8.30 -4.57 19.19
CA LEU A 65 -7.65 -5.04 17.97
C LEU A 65 -7.78 -6.55 17.79
N VAL A 66 -7.71 -7.34 18.85
CA VAL A 66 -7.99 -8.79 18.80
C VAL A 66 -9.42 -9.05 18.28
N ARG A 67 -10.41 -8.29 18.74
CA ARG A 67 -11.79 -8.41 18.22
C ARG A 67 -11.88 -8.03 16.75
N VAL A 68 -11.24 -6.91 16.36
CA VAL A 68 -11.16 -6.49 14.96
C VAL A 68 -10.55 -7.59 14.09
N ALA A 69 -9.47 -8.24 14.55
CA ALA A 69 -8.84 -9.34 13.83
C ALA A 69 -9.80 -10.52 13.64
N GLN A 70 -10.50 -10.93 14.70
CA GLN A 70 -11.48 -12.02 14.66
C GLN A 70 -12.63 -11.73 13.70
N GLU A 71 -13.20 -10.53 13.77
CA GLU A 71 -14.26 -10.09 12.87
C GLU A 71 -13.78 -10.04 11.42
N THR A 72 -12.60 -9.47 11.18
CA THR A 72 -11.97 -9.39 9.84
C THR A 72 -11.76 -10.79 9.28
N LYS A 73 -11.15 -11.70 10.05
CA LYS A 73 -10.90 -13.07 9.62
C LYS A 73 -12.19 -13.82 9.28
N SER A 74 -13.27 -13.60 10.04
CA SER A 74 -14.56 -14.25 9.81
C SER A 74 -15.31 -13.73 8.59
N ILE A 75 -15.16 -12.43 8.23
CA ILE A 75 -15.90 -11.84 7.10
C ILE A 75 -15.18 -12.04 5.76
N ILE A 76 -13.86 -12.25 5.74
CA ILE A 76 -13.09 -12.36 4.47
C ILE A 76 -13.70 -13.38 3.49
N PRO A 77 -14.12 -14.61 3.88
CA PRO A 77 -14.74 -15.53 2.95
C PRO A 77 -15.97 -14.95 2.25
N THR A 78 -16.82 -14.22 2.99
CA THR A 78 -17.98 -13.53 2.42
C THR A 78 -17.58 -12.43 1.47
N ILE A 79 -16.59 -11.57 1.84
CA ILE A 79 -16.07 -10.53 0.98
C ILE A 79 -15.57 -11.14 -0.34
N LEU A 80 -14.76 -12.18 -0.28
CA LEU A 80 -14.23 -12.85 -1.48
C LEU A 80 -15.31 -13.46 -2.37
N THR A 81 -16.44 -13.89 -1.80
CA THR A 81 -17.58 -14.39 -2.59
C THR A 81 -18.25 -13.26 -3.37
N VAL A 82 -18.34 -12.05 -2.81
CA VAL A 82 -18.99 -10.90 -3.45
C VAL A 82 -18.02 -10.04 -4.27
N THR A 83 -16.73 -10.34 -4.22
CA THR A 83 -15.68 -9.71 -5.06
C THR A 83 -14.93 -10.78 -5.88
N PRO A 84 -15.59 -11.50 -6.80
CA PRO A 84 -14.99 -12.64 -7.50
C PRO A 84 -13.79 -12.27 -8.37
N ASP A 85 -13.68 -11.00 -8.79
CA ASP A 85 -12.54 -10.50 -9.56
C ASP A 85 -11.29 -10.22 -8.70
N ALA A 86 -11.39 -10.42 -7.38
CA ALA A 86 -10.30 -10.27 -6.44
C ALA A 86 -10.05 -11.58 -5.64
N PRO A 87 -9.64 -12.66 -6.32
CA PRO A 87 -9.35 -13.94 -5.65
C PRO A 87 -8.18 -13.80 -4.67
N PRO A 88 -8.15 -14.61 -3.60
CA PRO A 88 -7.09 -14.54 -2.59
C PRO A 88 -5.81 -15.24 -3.07
N ASP A 89 -5.34 -14.90 -4.26
CA ASP A 89 -4.14 -15.47 -4.85
C ASP A 89 -2.88 -14.82 -4.31
N GLY A 90 -1.78 -15.53 -4.44
CA GLY A 90 -0.47 -15.03 -4.08
C GLY A 90 0.62 -15.93 -4.61
N ASP A 91 1.77 -15.32 -4.91
CA ASP A 91 2.95 -15.99 -5.44
C ASP A 91 4.20 -15.55 -4.68
N LYS A 92 5.14 -16.50 -4.49
CA LYS A 92 6.43 -16.20 -3.88
C LYS A 92 7.50 -16.02 -4.94
N TYR A 93 8.17 -14.88 -4.87
CA TYR A 93 9.29 -14.49 -5.75
C TYR A 93 10.60 -14.49 -4.97
N SER A 94 11.71 -14.73 -5.69
CA SER A 94 13.07 -14.52 -5.17
C SER A 94 13.90 -13.75 -6.19
N LEU A 95 14.84 -12.95 -5.70
CA LEU A 95 15.62 -12.02 -6.52
C LEU A 95 16.49 -12.73 -7.56
N ASP A 96 17.00 -13.93 -7.23
CA ASP A 96 17.83 -14.75 -8.09
C ASP A 96 17.06 -15.39 -9.24
N LYS A 97 15.75 -15.63 -9.06
CA LYS A 97 14.87 -16.26 -10.07
C LYS A 97 14.08 -15.26 -10.89
N LEU A 98 13.87 -14.07 -10.36
CA LEU A 98 13.16 -13.01 -11.10
C LEU A 98 14.14 -12.25 -11.99
N PRO A 99 14.04 -12.35 -13.32
CA PRO A 99 14.96 -11.68 -14.24
C PRO A 99 14.89 -10.15 -14.09
N ARG A 100 15.94 -9.48 -14.52
CA ARG A 100 15.93 -8.02 -14.64
C ARG A 100 14.89 -7.59 -15.66
N LEU A 101 14.35 -6.39 -15.45
CA LEU A 101 13.36 -5.81 -16.35
C LEU A 101 13.97 -5.56 -17.74
N ASP A 102 13.27 -6.01 -18.78
CA ASP A 102 13.67 -5.72 -20.16
C ASP A 102 13.14 -4.35 -20.58
N GLN A 103 14.06 -3.42 -20.82
CA GLN A 103 13.75 -2.04 -21.22
C GLN A 103 12.91 -1.95 -22.52
N LYS A 104 12.85 -3.01 -23.33
CA LYS A 104 11.95 -3.05 -24.49
C LYS A 104 10.48 -3.00 -24.12
N ASN A 105 10.13 -3.48 -22.92
CA ASN A 105 8.77 -3.49 -22.39
C ASN A 105 8.47 -2.28 -21.50
N CYS A 106 9.45 -1.36 -21.36
CA CYS A 106 9.31 -0.18 -20.50
C CYS A 106 8.29 0.80 -21.09
N PRO A 107 7.30 1.26 -20.33
CA PRO A 107 6.31 2.24 -20.79
C PRO A 107 6.88 3.65 -21.02
N ASN A 108 8.12 3.91 -20.59
CA ASN A 108 8.82 5.19 -20.71
C ASN A 108 8.08 6.39 -20.10
N VAL A 109 7.44 6.17 -18.98
CA VAL A 109 6.75 7.23 -18.23
C VAL A 109 7.71 8.00 -17.33
N ARG A 110 7.34 9.25 -16.98
CA ARG A 110 8.09 10.05 -16.01
C ARG A 110 7.62 9.72 -14.61
N THR A 111 8.56 9.39 -13.73
CA THR A 111 8.25 9.07 -12.34
C THR A 111 8.30 10.32 -11.46
N LEU A 112 7.22 10.56 -10.71
CA LEU A 112 7.18 11.54 -9.62
C LEU A 112 7.22 10.80 -8.28
N VAL A 113 8.19 11.15 -7.44
CA VAL A 113 8.29 10.63 -6.07
C VAL A 113 7.70 11.64 -5.10
N LYS A 114 6.83 11.18 -4.18
CA LYS A 114 6.22 11.98 -3.13
C LYS A 114 6.34 11.30 -1.77
N VAL A 115 6.40 12.10 -0.71
CA VAL A 115 6.39 11.61 0.68
C VAL A 115 5.24 12.27 1.42
N VAL A 116 4.31 11.47 1.89
CA VAL A 116 3.10 11.95 2.57
C VAL A 116 3.00 11.34 3.97
N GLU A 117 2.42 12.10 4.90
CA GLU A 117 2.01 11.56 6.18
C GLU A 117 0.68 10.83 6.01
N GLY A 118 0.71 9.51 6.15
CA GLY A 118 -0.50 8.73 5.95
C GLY A 118 -0.29 7.23 6.09
N ASP A 119 -1.41 6.56 6.30
CA ASP A 119 -1.52 5.12 6.24
C ASP A 119 -1.38 4.62 4.80
N THR A 120 -0.83 3.42 4.65
CA THR A 120 -0.52 2.83 3.35
C THR A 120 -1.76 2.68 2.47
N PHE A 121 -2.86 2.10 2.98
CA PHE A 121 -4.08 1.92 2.17
C PHE A 121 -4.79 3.24 1.89
N ASN A 122 -4.85 4.16 2.86
CA ASN A 122 -5.44 5.48 2.61
C ASN A 122 -4.65 6.23 1.53
N THR A 123 -3.32 6.13 1.56
CA THR A 123 -2.46 6.71 0.52
C THR A 123 -2.72 6.07 -0.84
N ALA A 124 -2.88 4.74 -0.89
CA ALA A 124 -3.17 4.02 -2.13
C ALA A 124 -4.56 4.38 -2.70
N ILE A 125 -5.58 4.45 -1.86
CA ILE A 125 -6.93 4.85 -2.25
C ILE A 125 -6.94 6.28 -2.81
N ASN A 126 -6.26 7.20 -2.13
CA ASN A 126 -6.14 8.58 -2.60
C ASN A 126 -5.39 8.68 -3.93
N LEU A 127 -4.33 7.89 -4.11
CA LEU A 127 -3.56 7.84 -5.35
C LEU A 127 -4.39 7.24 -6.50
N ALA A 128 -5.16 6.18 -6.25
CA ALA A 128 -6.07 5.59 -7.23
C ALA A 128 -7.18 6.56 -7.63
N ASN A 129 -7.80 7.24 -6.67
CA ASN A 129 -8.83 8.23 -6.93
C ASN A 129 -8.30 9.42 -7.76
N ALA A 130 -7.10 9.92 -7.43
CA ALA A 130 -6.46 10.98 -8.20
C ALA A 130 -6.19 10.55 -9.65
N ALA A 131 -5.77 9.31 -9.87
CA ALA A 131 -5.50 8.78 -11.20
C ALA A 131 -6.76 8.63 -12.08
N GLN A 132 -7.93 8.43 -11.50
CA GLN A 132 -9.21 8.38 -12.23
C GLN A 132 -9.56 9.71 -12.94
N PHE A 133 -9.03 10.83 -12.45
CA PHE A 133 -9.20 12.16 -13.09
C PHE A 133 -8.17 12.41 -14.20
N LEU A 134 -7.12 11.62 -14.25
CA LEU A 134 -6.13 11.64 -15.31
C LEU A 134 -6.58 10.57 -16.31
N ASP A 135 -6.90 10.93 -17.52
CA ASP A 135 -7.45 10.01 -18.55
C ASP A 135 -6.38 8.96 -18.96
N HIS A 136 -6.14 8.02 -18.06
CA HIS A 136 -5.15 6.96 -18.24
C HIS A 136 -5.82 5.64 -18.60
N GLU A 137 -5.33 4.99 -19.63
CA GLU A 137 -5.71 3.63 -20.02
C GLU A 137 -5.23 2.56 -19.01
N ASP A 138 -4.45 2.96 -18.00
CA ASP A 138 -3.91 2.06 -16.99
C ASP A 138 -4.99 1.59 -16.01
N THR A 139 -5.34 0.32 -16.11
CA THR A 139 -6.35 -0.35 -15.27
C THR A 139 -5.75 -1.13 -14.11
N GLU A 140 -4.41 -1.24 -14.04
CA GLU A 140 -3.76 -1.96 -12.95
C GLU A 140 -3.93 -1.23 -11.62
N PRO A 141 -4.23 -1.96 -10.54
CA PRO A 141 -4.41 -1.34 -9.23
C PRO A 141 -3.09 -0.73 -8.71
N VAL A 142 -3.21 0.21 -7.78
CA VAL A 142 -2.03 0.69 -7.04
C VAL A 142 -1.40 -0.48 -6.30
N CYS A 143 -0.06 -0.63 -6.42
CA CYS A 143 0.67 -1.64 -5.68
C CYS A 143 1.26 -1.05 -4.40
N VAL A 144 1.07 -1.73 -3.28
CA VAL A 144 1.56 -1.27 -1.98
C VAL A 144 2.61 -2.22 -1.40
N LEU A 145 3.53 -1.65 -0.63
CA LEU A 145 4.50 -2.41 0.13
C LEU A 145 3.89 -2.85 1.48
N ASN A 146 3.92 -4.14 1.75
CA ASN A 146 3.73 -4.70 3.09
C ASN A 146 5.12 -4.96 3.72
N MET A 147 5.42 -4.29 4.83
CA MET A 147 6.64 -4.47 5.62
C MET A 147 6.46 -5.67 6.56
N ALA A 148 6.59 -6.87 5.97
CA ALA A 148 6.15 -8.12 6.54
C ALA A 148 7.04 -8.65 7.67
N ASN A 149 6.46 -9.50 8.51
CA ASN A 149 7.20 -10.43 9.35
C ASN A 149 7.69 -11.61 8.49
N ALA A 150 8.93 -12.07 8.73
CA ALA A 150 9.51 -13.16 7.93
C ALA A 150 8.89 -14.53 8.24
N ASP A 151 8.42 -14.75 9.46
CA ASP A 151 8.06 -16.05 10.00
C ASP A 151 6.56 -16.24 10.24
N HIS A 152 5.82 -15.14 10.45
CA HIS A 152 4.43 -15.16 10.86
C HIS A 152 3.54 -14.41 9.88
N ILE A 153 2.49 -15.06 9.40
CA ILE A 153 1.49 -14.48 8.49
C ILE A 153 0.80 -13.29 9.16
N GLY A 154 0.99 -12.09 8.58
CA GLY A 154 0.39 -10.87 9.11
C GLY A 154 0.98 -10.44 10.46
N GLY A 155 2.20 -10.92 10.80
CA GLY A 155 2.84 -10.58 12.06
C GLY A 155 2.03 -11.00 13.29
N GLY A 156 1.81 -10.06 14.18
CA GLY A 156 1.05 -10.28 15.43
C GLY A 156 -0.40 -9.80 15.38
N TRP A 157 -1.01 -9.62 14.20
CA TRP A 157 -2.33 -9.00 14.05
C TRP A 157 -3.44 -9.73 14.83
N GLU A 158 -3.45 -11.07 14.83
CA GLU A 158 -4.44 -11.86 15.58
C GLU A 158 -4.33 -11.67 17.11
N HIS A 159 -3.19 -11.19 17.57
CA HIS A 159 -2.91 -10.92 18.98
C HIS A 159 -2.97 -9.43 19.36
N GLY A 160 -3.44 -8.59 18.43
CA GLY A 160 -3.61 -7.16 18.66
C GLY A 160 -2.30 -6.37 18.68
N ALA A 161 -1.25 -6.85 18.03
CA ALA A 161 -0.07 -6.06 17.72
C ALA A 161 -0.44 -4.95 16.71
N MET A 162 0.36 -3.89 16.66
CA MET A 162 0.05 -2.71 15.86
C MET A 162 1.33 -2.16 15.23
N ALA A 163 1.57 -2.59 13.99
CA ALA A 163 2.53 -2.00 13.08
C ALA A 163 1.89 -1.95 11.68
N GLN A 164 2.65 -1.65 10.64
CA GLN A 164 2.11 -1.46 9.31
C GLN A 164 1.49 -2.76 8.74
N GLU A 165 2.12 -3.91 8.88
CA GLU A 165 1.59 -5.19 8.41
C GLU A 165 0.27 -5.55 9.11
N GLU A 166 0.22 -5.37 10.44
CA GLU A 166 -0.99 -5.66 11.20
C GLU A 166 -2.14 -4.73 10.77
N GLU A 167 -1.86 -3.44 10.54
CA GLU A 167 -2.86 -2.49 10.04
C GLU A 167 -3.42 -2.93 8.68
N LEU A 168 -2.57 -3.41 7.75
CA LEU A 168 -3.05 -3.95 6.49
C LEU A 168 -3.93 -5.19 6.70
N CYS A 169 -3.55 -6.11 7.58
CA CYS A 169 -4.33 -7.31 7.87
C CYS A 169 -5.65 -7.01 8.58
N PHE A 170 -5.72 -6.01 9.48
CA PHE A 170 -6.99 -5.60 10.08
C PHE A 170 -7.99 -5.08 9.05
N ARG A 171 -7.53 -4.50 7.97
CA ARG A 171 -8.35 -3.72 7.04
C ARG A 171 -8.73 -4.44 5.76
N SER A 172 -8.15 -5.61 5.47
CA SER A 172 -8.23 -6.19 4.13
C SER A 172 -8.24 -7.71 4.11
N SER A 173 -8.36 -8.26 2.91
CA SER A 173 -8.22 -9.69 2.64
C SER A 173 -6.77 -10.19 2.63
N LEU A 174 -5.76 -9.36 2.91
CA LEU A 174 -4.33 -9.68 2.78
C LEU A 174 -3.94 -10.99 3.48
N SER A 175 -4.39 -11.22 4.71
CA SER A 175 -4.04 -12.42 5.47
C SER A 175 -4.45 -13.73 4.78
N PHE A 176 -5.38 -13.70 3.83
CA PHE A 176 -5.83 -14.87 3.05
C PHE A 176 -5.00 -15.09 1.79
N THR A 177 -4.27 -14.08 1.30
CA THR A 177 -3.32 -14.22 0.18
C THR A 177 -1.95 -14.71 0.65
N LEU A 178 -1.59 -14.46 1.91
CA LEU A 178 -0.34 -14.89 2.53
C LEU A 178 -0.42 -16.38 2.93
N LYS A 179 -0.07 -17.26 2.00
CA LYS A 179 -0.19 -18.72 2.21
C LYS A 179 0.91 -19.27 3.11
N LYS A 180 0.59 -20.23 3.99
CA LYS A 180 1.53 -20.86 4.91
C LYS A 180 2.78 -21.43 4.19
N GLN A 181 2.62 -21.93 2.99
CA GLN A 181 3.71 -22.49 2.18
C GLN A 181 4.77 -21.45 1.74
N PHE A 182 4.47 -20.16 1.84
CA PHE A 182 5.40 -19.09 1.50
C PHE A 182 6.34 -18.73 2.66
N TYR A 183 6.03 -19.20 3.86
CA TYR A 183 6.79 -18.91 5.08
C TYR A 183 7.75 -20.05 5.44
N PRO A 184 8.94 -19.73 5.99
CA PRO A 184 9.44 -18.36 6.19
C PRO A 184 9.73 -17.63 4.87
N ILE A 185 9.60 -16.29 4.90
CA ILE A 185 10.02 -15.44 3.78
C ILE A 185 11.54 -15.36 3.82
N GLY A 186 12.22 -15.88 2.80
CA GLY A 186 13.69 -15.83 2.72
C GLY A 186 14.21 -14.40 2.57
N SER A 187 15.50 -14.18 2.87
CA SER A 187 16.15 -12.85 2.92
C SER A 187 15.97 -12.02 1.63
N LEU A 188 16.07 -12.64 0.46
CA LEU A 188 15.83 -12.01 -0.85
C LEU A 188 14.60 -12.59 -1.53
N SER A 189 13.54 -12.83 -0.75
CA SER A 189 12.25 -13.31 -1.24
C SER A 189 11.13 -12.36 -0.83
N ALA A 190 10.06 -12.35 -1.62
CA ALA A 190 8.85 -11.57 -1.36
C ALA A 190 7.62 -12.37 -1.79
N ILE A 191 6.46 -12.03 -1.21
CA ILE A 191 5.16 -12.58 -1.63
C ILE A 191 4.44 -11.46 -2.37
N TYR A 192 3.91 -11.76 -3.54
CA TYR A 192 3.05 -10.87 -4.30
C TYR A 192 1.61 -11.36 -4.21
N SER A 193 0.71 -10.45 -3.84
CA SER A 193 -0.73 -10.64 -3.78
C SER A 193 -1.38 -9.70 -4.79
N PRO A 194 -1.89 -10.18 -5.92
CA PRO A 194 -2.35 -9.34 -7.03
C PRO A 194 -3.58 -8.51 -6.67
N THR A 195 -4.48 -9.07 -5.86
CA THR A 195 -5.79 -8.49 -5.58
C THR A 195 -6.13 -8.62 -4.10
N VAL A 196 -5.92 -7.54 -3.37
CA VAL A 196 -6.27 -7.43 -1.95
C VAL A 196 -7.40 -6.43 -1.79
N VAL A 197 -8.54 -6.89 -1.31
CA VAL A 197 -9.73 -6.05 -1.09
C VAL A 197 -9.63 -5.34 0.25
N VAL A 198 -9.77 -4.02 0.25
CA VAL A 198 -9.80 -3.18 1.46
C VAL A 198 -11.26 -2.92 1.83
N PHE A 199 -11.66 -3.30 3.04
CA PHE A 199 -13.07 -3.21 3.48
C PHE A 199 -13.26 -2.62 4.88
N ARG A 200 -12.18 -2.14 5.50
CA ARG A 200 -12.24 -1.38 6.75
C ARG A 200 -11.46 -0.07 6.64
N GLU A 201 -11.96 0.92 7.34
CA GLU A 201 -11.29 2.19 7.58
C GLU A 201 -10.05 2.01 8.46
N ASP A 202 -9.21 3.05 8.55
CA ASP A 202 -7.98 3.04 9.35
C ASP A 202 -8.21 3.07 10.88
N THR A 203 -7.12 2.97 11.63
CA THR A 203 -7.12 3.02 13.09
C THR A 203 -7.70 4.32 13.65
N ARG A 204 -7.54 5.48 12.95
CA ARG A 204 -8.13 6.77 13.36
C ARG A 204 -9.65 6.73 13.34
N ARG A 205 -10.22 5.91 12.47
CA ARG A 205 -11.66 5.63 12.39
C ARG A 205 -12.05 4.32 13.07
N ARG A 206 -11.16 3.80 13.93
CA ARG A 206 -11.37 2.59 14.76
C ARG A 206 -11.73 1.35 13.95
N HIS A 207 -11.19 1.20 12.74
CA HIS A 207 -11.41 0.07 11.83
C HIS A 207 -12.90 -0.19 11.53
N ARG A 208 -13.69 0.87 11.36
CA ARG A 208 -15.11 0.72 10.95
C ARG A 208 -15.18 0.02 9.60
N TRP A 209 -16.29 -0.67 9.38
CA TRP A 209 -16.59 -1.21 8.06
C TRP A 209 -16.76 -0.10 7.03
N MET A 210 -16.22 -0.30 5.83
CA MET A 210 -16.60 0.46 4.64
C MET A 210 -18.01 0.04 4.20
N ASP A 211 -18.56 0.62 3.14
CA ASP A 211 -19.89 0.27 2.63
C ASP A 211 -19.90 -1.14 2.01
N LEU A 212 -20.15 -2.15 2.80
CA LEU A 212 -20.23 -3.55 2.34
C LEU A 212 -21.47 -3.84 1.49
N GLY A 213 -22.45 -2.93 1.45
CA GLY A 213 -23.61 -3.04 0.57
C GLY A 213 -23.30 -2.77 -0.91
N LYS A 214 -22.09 -2.28 -1.19
CA LYS A 214 -21.57 -1.98 -2.53
C LYS A 214 -20.19 -2.58 -2.70
N PRO A 215 -20.08 -3.91 -2.74
CA PRO A 215 -18.77 -4.58 -2.77
C PRO A 215 -17.95 -4.23 -4.01
N GLU A 216 -18.59 -3.88 -5.12
CA GLU A 216 -17.95 -3.42 -6.36
C GLU A 216 -17.22 -2.07 -6.22
N TRP A 217 -17.43 -1.35 -5.11
CA TRP A 217 -16.78 -0.07 -4.82
C TRP A 217 -15.67 -0.21 -3.77
N LEU A 218 -15.49 -1.40 -3.23
CA LEU A 218 -14.40 -1.65 -2.31
C LEU A 218 -13.06 -1.50 -3.04
N PRO A 219 -12.10 -0.76 -2.48
CA PRO A 219 -10.79 -0.60 -3.10
C PRO A 219 -10.06 -1.94 -3.20
N VAL A 220 -9.43 -2.17 -4.35
CA VAL A 220 -8.53 -3.32 -4.59
C VAL A 220 -7.14 -2.79 -4.85
N VAL A 221 -6.14 -3.42 -4.24
CA VAL A 221 -4.73 -3.07 -4.39
C VAL A 221 -3.88 -4.32 -4.62
N GLY A 222 -2.78 -4.19 -5.37
CA GLY A 222 -1.72 -5.18 -5.36
C GLY A 222 -0.85 -5.01 -4.11
N VAL A 223 -0.30 -6.08 -3.57
CA VAL A 223 0.57 -6.02 -2.38
C VAL A 223 1.84 -6.81 -2.60
N VAL A 224 3.00 -6.19 -2.35
CA VAL A 224 4.29 -6.88 -2.25
C VAL A 224 4.69 -6.94 -0.78
N SER A 225 4.74 -8.15 -0.23
CA SER A 225 5.12 -8.42 1.16
C SER A 225 6.58 -8.85 1.24
N ILE A 226 7.41 -8.09 1.94
CA ILE A 226 8.84 -8.38 2.12
C ILE A 226 9.28 -8.02 3.53
N ALA A 227 10.12 -8.85 4.13
CA ALA A 227 10.65 -8.64 5.47
C ALA A 227 12.01 -7.93 5.42
N ALA A 228 12.17 -6.86 6.21
CA ALA A 228 13.48 -6.29 6.48
C ALA A 228 14.24 -7.12 7.52
N GLU A 229 15.56 -6.92 7.63
CA GLU A 229 16.35 -7.49 8.71
C GLU A 229 15.94 -6.89 10.07
N VAL A 230 15.96 -7.72 11.11
CA VAL A 230 15.60 -7.30 12.47
C VAL A 230 16.85 -6.80 13.20
N ALA A 231 16.83 -5.54 13.64
CA ALA A 231 17.87 -4.91 14.44
C ALA A 231 19.30 -5.11 13.86
N PRO A 232 19.53 -4.73 12.59
CA PRO A 232 20.87 -4.78 12.03
C PRO A 232 21.82 -3.86 12.82
N ALA A 233 23.12 -4.10 12.74
CA ALA A 233 24.10 -3.22 13.37
C ALA A 233 24.07 -1.83 12.72
N VAL A 234 23.98 -0.78 13.54
CA VAL A 234 23.84 0.61 13.11
C VAL A 234 24.94 1.46 13.72
N VAL A 235 25.50 2.37 12.92
CA VAL A 235 26.44 3.41 13.33
C VAL A 235 25.86 4.80 13.05
N ILE A 236 26.43 5.82 13.69
CA ILE A 236 26.13 7.23 13.38
C ILE A 236 27.36 7.80 12.71
N ASP A 237 27.20 8.32 11.48
CA ASP A 237 28.28 8.95 10.72
C ASP A 237 28.61 10.37 11.24
N ASP A 238 29.67 10.97 10.71
CA ASP A 238 30.14 12.33 11.10
C ASP A 238 29.05 13.40 10.87
N SER A 239 28.11 13.14 9.95
CA SER A 239 26.97 14.01 9.67
C SER A 239 25.78 13.74 10.59
N LYS A 240 25.96 12.93 11.63
CA LYS A 240 24.92 12.49 12.59
C LYS A 240 23.76 11.71 11.94
N LYS A 241 24.03 11.03 10.84
CA LYS A 241 23.05 10.17 10.15
C LYS A 241 23.22 8.72 10.57
N TYR A 242 22.13 8.02 10.74
CA TYR A 242 22.12 6.59 11.03
C TYR A 242 22.43 5.80 9.76
N ARG A 243 23.43 4.90 9.85
CA ARG A 243 23.93 4.07 8.75
C ARG A 243 23.99 2.60 9.15
N TYR A 244 23.91 1.70 8.18
CA TYR A 244 24.30 0.31 8.41
C TYR A 244 25.78 0.25 8.76
N ALA A 245 26.12 -0.51 9.81
CA ALA A 245 27.52 -0.74 10.16
C ALA A 245 28.23 -1.65 9.14
N ASN A 246 27.47 -2.57 8.52
CA ASN A 246 27.99 -3.54 7.57
C ASN A 246 27.48 -3.22 6.16
N ALA A 247 28.36 -3.30 5.18
CA ALA A 247 28.03 -3.10 3.78
C ALA A 247 27.06 -4.18 3.27
N GLU A 248 27.19 -5.39 3.76
CA GLU A 248 26.34 -6.55 3.42
C GLU A 248 24.88 -6.31 3.80
N ASP A 249 24.60 -5.73 4.97
CA ASP A 249 23.23 -5.38 5.41
C ASP A 249 22.64 -4.31 4.50
N ARG A 250 23.46 -3.33 4.09
CA ARG A 250 23.07 -2.28 3.14
C ARG A 250 22.79 -2.84 1.74
N ASP A 251 23.61 -3.74 1.25
CA ASP A 251 23.41 -4.40 -0.04
C ASP A 251 22.18 -5.32 -0.02
N LEU A 252 21.93 -5.98 1.10
CA LEU A 252 20.76 -6.83 1.30
C LEU A 252 19.45 -6.02 1.24
N ILE A 253 19.36 -4.88 1.94
CA ILE A 253 18.16 -4.04 1.88
C ILE A 253 17.95 -3.49 0.46
N LYS A 254 19.00 -3.11 -0.27
CA LYS A 254 18.92 -2.70 -1.67
C LYS A 254 18.44 -3.85 -2.56
N GLY A 255 18.90 -5.08 -2.31
CA GLY A 255 18.40 -6.27 -2.99
C GLY A 255 16.89 -6.47 -2.80
N LYS A 256 16.40 -6.29 -1.57
CA LYS A 256 14.97 -6.34 -1.24
C LYS A 256 14.19 -5.25 -1.98
N MET A 257 14.69 -4.02 -2.02
CA MET A 257 14.06 -2.90 -2.74
C MET A 257 13.99 -3.16 -4.26
N ARG A 258 15.06 -3.71 -4.86
CA ARG A 258 15.05 -4.14 -6.28
C ARG A 258 13.98 -5.19 -6.53
N LEU A 259 13.84 -6.17 -5.64
CA LEU A 259 12.82 -7.21 -5.77
C LEU A 259 11.41 -6.63 -5.74
N VAL A 260 11.11 -5.69 -4.84
CA VAL A 260 9.83 -5.00 -4.77
C VAL A 260 9.51 -4.31 -6.09
N LEU A 261 10.46 -3.51 -6.62
CA LEU A 261 10.25 -2.77 -7.87
C LEU A 261 10.13 -3.71 -9.08
N ARG A 262 10.92 -4.79 -9.14
CA ARG A 262 10.82 -5.78 -10.23
C ARG A 262 9.45 -6.46 -10.23
N ILE A 263 8.97 -6.94 -9.08
CA ILE A 263 7.66 -7.57 -8.96
C ILE A 263 6.59 -6.60 -9.45
N ALA A 264 6.57 -5.38 -8.94
CA ALA A 264 5.57 -4.39 -9.32
C ALA A 264 5.58 -4.11 -10.83
N ALA A 265 6.75 -3.87 -11.43
CA ALA A 265 6.87 -3.60 -12.86
C ALA A 265 6.50 -4.83 -13.72
N THR A 266 6.91 -6.05 -13.32
CA THR A 266 6.59 -7.30 -14.02
C THR A 266 5.08 -7.53 -14.10
N HIS A 267 4.34 -7.10 -13.08
CA HIS A 267 2.88 -7.20 -13.03
C HIS A 267 2.17 -5.94 -13.54
N GLY A 268 2.87 -5.05 -14.24
CA GLY A 268 2.25 -3.90 -14.91
C GLY A 268 1.91 -2.71 -14.01
N HIS A 269 2.16 -2.79 -12.70
CA HIS A 269 1.87 -1.69 -11.79
C HIS A 269 2.71 -0.45 -12.10
N ARG A 270 2.07 0.69 -12.25
CA ARG A 270 2.72 1.97 -12.55
C ARG A 270 2.70 2.94 -11.37
N ARG A 271 1.84 2.70 -10.39
CA ARG A 271 1.65 3.54 -9.21
C ARG A 271 1.92 2.73 -7.95
N LEU A 272 2.89 3.18 -7.16
CA LEU A 272 3.34 2.46 -5.97
C LEU A 272 3.12 3.28 -4.71
N VAL A 273 2.74 2.60 -3.62
CA VAL A 273 2.83 3.14 -2.27
C VAL A 273 3.85 2.33 -1.48
N LEU A 274 4.97 2.96 -1.20
CA LEU A 274 6.08 2.42 -0.43
C LEU A 274 6.09 3.00 0.99
N GLY A 275 7.06 2.59 1.81
CA GLY A 275 7.20 3.06 3.18
C GLY A 275 8.64 2.99 3.69
N ALA A 276 8.81 3.35 4.96
CA ALA A 276 10.09 3.32 5.66
C ALA A 276 10.42 1.87 6.07
N LEU A 277 10.82 1.04 5.09
CA LEU A 277 11.04 -0.39 5.24
C LEU A 277 12.00 -0.70 6.39
N GLY A 278 11.50 -1.40 7.40
CA GLY A 278 12.27 -1.80 8.57
C GLY A 278 12.59 -0.69 9.58
N CYS A 279 12.26 0.59 9.30
CA CYS A 279 12.64 1.72 10.18
C CYS A 279 11.79 1.87 11.46
N GLY A 280 10.78 1.02 11.64
CA GLY A 280 9.96 0.95 12.84
C GLY A 280 10.50 -0.07 13.85
N ALA A 281 9.70 -1.09 14.18
CA ALA A 281 10.03 -2.14 15.14
C ALA A 281 11.34 -2.90 14.83
N PHE A 282 11.74 -2.96 13.56
CA PHE A 282 12.96 -3.66 13.12
C PHE A 282 14.22 -2.78 13.17
N MET A 283 14.12 -1.51 13.60
CA MET A 283 15.23 -0.61 13.91
C MET A 283 16.29 -0.43 12.80
N ASN A 284 15.91 -0.55 11.53
CA ASN A 284 16.82 -0.27 10.43
C ASN A 284 17.19 1.24 10.39
N PRO A 285 18.41 1.61 9.93
CA PRO A 285 18.90 2.98 9.94
C PRO A 285 18.16 3.86 8.93
N LYS A 286 17.27 4.70 9.43
CA LYS A 286 16.29 5.45 8.63
C LYS A 286 16.88 6.35 7.54
N HIS A 287 18.06 6.97 7.78
CA HIS A 287 18.71 7.77 6.75
C HIS A 287 19.26 6.89 5.62
N ASP A 288 19.89 5.78 5.98
CA ASP A 288 20.46 4.88 4.99
C ASP A 288 19.39 4.14 4.18
N VAL A 289 18.27 3.77 4.84
CA VAL A 289 17.10 3.18 4.14
C VAL A 289 16.50 4.17 3.14
N ALA A 290 16.39 5.46 3.48
CA ALA A 290 15.91 6.48 2.54
C ALA A 290 16.88 6.67 1.36
N ASP A 291 18.19 6.74 1.65
CA ASP A 291 19.24 6.83 0.61
C ASP A 291 19.24 5.58 -0.29
N CYS A 292 19.09 4.37 0.28
CA CYS A 292 19.01 3.13 -0.48
C CYS A 292 17.80 3.11 -1.44
N TRP A 293 16.63 3.58 -1.01
CA TRP A 293 15.48 3.73 -1.91
C TRP A 293 15.79 4.67 -3.08
N LEU A 294 16.40 5.83 -2.80
CA LEU A 294 16.77 6.80 -3.84
C LEU A 294 17.76 6.21 -4.84
N GLU A 295 18.78 5.51 -4.34
CA GLU A 295 19.80 4.87 -5.18
C GLU A 295 19.19 3.79 -6.07
N VAL A 296 18.35 2.90 -5.50
CA VAL A 296 17.72 1.82 -6.26
C VAL A 296 16.75 2.37 -7.30
N MET A 297 15.92 3.35 -6.96
CA MET A 297 14.99 3.96 -7.92
C MET A 297 15.72 4.66 -9.09
N LYS A 298 16.96 5.14 -8.88
CA LYS A 298 17.79 5.76 -9.92
C LYS A 298 18.54 4.74 -10.80
N GLU A 299 18.51 3.46 -10.48
CA GLU A 299 19.15 2.44 -11.32
C GLU A 299 18.52 2.42 -12.72
N LYS A 300 19.32 2.23 -13.76
CA LYS A 300 18.88 2.22 -15.16
C LYS A 300 17.73 1.21 -15.39
N GLU A 301 17.71 0.13 -14.61
CA GLU A 301 16.70 -0.92 -14.69
C GLU A 301 15.29 -0.39 -14.42
N PHE A 302 15.13 0.57 -13.49
CA PHE A 302 13.83 1.04 -13.04
C PHE A 302 13.36 2.35 -13.68
N LYS A 303 14.21 2.97 -14.51
CA LYS A 303 13.86 4.22 -15.17
C LYS A 303 12.73 4.02 -16.16
N GLY A 304 11.68 4.83 -16.04
CA GLY A 304 10.57 4.87 -16.99
C GLY A 304 9.45 3.86 -16.72
N TRP A 305 9.52 3.06 -15.65
CA TRP A 305 8.52 2.02 -15.35
C TRP A 305 7.32 2.52 -14.55
N PHE A 306 7.49 3.56 -13.72
CA PHE A 306 6.48 4.03 -12.77
C PHE A 306 6.08 5.47 -13.04
N GLU A 307 4.81 5.78 -12.92
CA GLU A 307 4.26 7.15 -13.01
C GLU A 307 4.39 7.87 -11.67
N ALA A 308 4.06 7.16 -10.59
CA ALA A 308 4.09 7.70 -9.24
C ALA A 308 4.63 6.68 -8.24
N ILE A 309 5.54 7.14 -7.39
CA ILE A 309 5.99 6.40 -6.21
C ILE A 309 5.73 7.29 -5.00
N VAL A 310 4.81 6.87 -4.13
CA VAL A 310 4.44 7.63 -2.94
C VAL A 310 4.89 6.88 -1.69
N PHE A 311 5.65 7.54 -0.83
CA PHE A 311 6.00 7.00 0.48
C PHE A 311 4.94 7.43 1.48
N GLY A 312 4.08 6.48 1.92
CA GLY A 312 3.11 6.68 2.99
C GLY A 312 3.75 6.37 4.34
N ILE A 313 3.95 7.38 5.17
CA ILE A 313 4.65 7.23 6.45
C ILE A 313 3.76 7.74 7.58
N VAL A 314 3.44 6.85 8.52
CA VAL A 314 2.76 7.20 9.77
C VAL A 314 3.83 7.60 10.80
N ASP A 315 3.87 8.88 11.17
CA ASP A 315 4.81 9.42 12.17
C ASP A 315 4.10 10.40 13.11
N PRO A 316 3.19 9.90 13.97
CA PRO A 316 2.34 10.73 14.81
C PRO A 316 3.18 11.56 15.78
N GLY A 317 3.02 12.89 15.68
CA GLY A 317 3.77 13.85 16.45
C GLY A 317 5.26 13.89 16.11
N HIS A 318 5.64 13.41 14.92
CA HIS A 318 7.03 13.39 14.40
C HIS A 318 8.04 12.73 15.34
N ARG A 319 7.58 11.74 16.12
CA ARG A 319 8.38 11.12 17.20
C ARG A 319 9.51 10.23 16.66
N THR A 320 9.29 9.57 15.52
CA THR A 320 10.31 8.68 14.94
C THR A 320 11.29 9.44 14.04
N GLY A 321 10.88 10.57 13.50
CA GLY A 321 11.62 11.36 12.52
C GLY A 321 11.68 10.70 11.13
N ASN A 322 10.98 9.59 10.90
CA ASN A 322 10.96 8.91 9.61
C ASN A 322 10.38 9.82 8.51
N LEU A 323 9.26 10.49 8.80
CA LEU A 323 8.60 11.36 7.83
C LEU A 323 9.50 12.50 7.36
N SER A 324 10.17 13.20 8.28
CA SER A 324 11.07 14.32 7.93
C SER A 324 12.28 13.87 7.13
N ILE A 325 12.91 12.77 7.52
CA ILE A 325 14.10 12.23 6.85
C ILE A 325 13.75 11.77 5.42
N PHE A 326 12.64 11.05 5.27
CA PHE A 326 12.21 10.59 3.94
C PHE A 326 11.78 11.76 3.06
N ARG A 327 11.12 12.79 3.61
CA ARG A 327 10.81 14.01 2.85
C ARG A 327 12.05 14.72 2.36
N GLU A 328 13.04 14.93 3.23
CA GLU A 328 14.29 15.57 2.85
C GLU A 328 15.01 14.83 1.71
N CYS A 329 14.98 13.48 1.75
CA CYS A 329 15.69 12.64 0.79
C CYS A 329 14.94 12.44 -0.53
N LEU A 330 13.60 12.27 -0.49
CA LEU A 330 12.83 11.68 -1.58
C LEU A 330 11.73 12.59 -2.15
N ASP A 331 11.20 13.56 -1.37
CA ASP A 331 10.02 14.31 -1.84
C ASP A 331 10.37 15.22 -3.04
N GLY A 332 9.55 15.12 -4.08
CA GLY A 332 9.72 15.91 -5.31
C GLY A 332 10.80 15.39 -6.26
N VAL A 333 11.44 14.26 -5.97
CA VAL A 333 12.43 13.64 -6.89
C VAL A 333 11.70 13.23 -8.19
N LYS A 334 12.32 13.53 -9.32
CA LYS A 334 11.88 13.13 -10.67
C LYS A 334 12.90 12.14 -11.24
N LEU A 335 12.43 11.03 -11.76
CA LEU A 335 13.25 9.94 -12.29
C LEU A 335 12.96 9.69 -13.77
#